data_f8bcb769cab98c1b2213254161117e07
#
_entry.id   f8bcb769cab98c1b2213254161117e07
#
_cell.length_a   1.000
_cell.length_b   1.000
_cell.length_c   1.000
_cell.angle_alpha   90.00
_cell.angle_beta   90.00
_cell.angle_gamma   90.00
#
_symmetry.space_group_name_H-M   'P 1'
#
loop_
_entity.id
_entity.type
_entity.pdbx_description
1 polymer ?
#
loop_
_entity_poly.entity_id
_entity_poly.type
_entity_poly.pdbx_seq_one_letter_code
_entity_poly.pdbx_strand_id
1 'polypeptide(L)'
;RKAVLLGDIKTCDEGKYEFDLGFDCGFAYLTVMGSSSLGTLEVCAASAADHGGEMMIDLLECDESRIELISGFPDAVYCLHTSVDSGATADPVGQVRAFKARFPQITRIGIAGGIKPDQLAGLAAEGVEIAIMGSAITKAGDIAAACHACAAACHSA
;
A
#
# COMPACT_ATOMS: atom_id res chain seq x y z
N ARG A 1 16.92 2.68 14.08
CA ARG A 1 16.61 2.94 12.66
C ARG A 1 15.71 4.16 12.59
N LYS A 2 15.91 5.06 11.60
CA LYS A 2 14.92 6.10 11.29
C LYS A 2 13.68 5.43 10.71
N ALA A 3 12.49 5.90 11.09
CA ALA A 3 11.26 5.47 10.47
C ALA A 3 11.22 5.93 9.01
N VAL A 4 10.72 5.08 8.12
CA VAL A 4 10.36 5.45 6.76
C VAL A 4 8.95 6.00 6.79
N LEU A 5 8.73 7.18 6.23
CA LEU A 5 7.44 7.84 6.24
C LEU A 5 6.67 7.54 4.95
N LEU A 6 5.45 7.02 5.10
CA LEU A 6 4.49 6.85 4.01
C LEU A 6 3.36 7.84 4.21
N GLY A 7 3.12 8.70 3.23
CA GLY A 7 1.98 9.63 3.21
C GLY A 7 0.78 9.00 2.52
N ASP A 8 -0.25 8.62 3.28
CA ASP A 8 -1.51 8.11 2.73
C ASP A 8 -2.42 9.27 2.34
N ILE A 9 -2.04 9.97 1.26
CA ILE A 9 -2.72 11.19 0.79
C ILE A 9 -3.85 10.90 -0.21
N LYS A 10 -3.85 9.69 -0.80
CA LYS A 10 -4.88 9.23 -1.75
C LYS A 10 -5.14 10.22 -2.89
N THR A 11 -4.06 10.72 -3.49
CA THR A 11 -4.15 11.66 -4.62
C THR A 11 -5.15 11.18 -5.67
N CYS A 12 -6.06 12.04 -6.07
CA CYS A 12 -7.05 11.77 -7.12
C CYS A 12 -6.85 12.65 -8.35
N ASP A 13 -6.29 13.84 -8.16
CA ASP A 13 -6.00 14.86 -9.17
C ASP A 13 -4.81 15.70 -8.68
N GLU A 14 -4.30 16.65 -9.52
CA GLU A 14 -3.14 17.50 -9.18
C GLU A 14 -1.89 16.69 -8.73
N GLY A 15 -1.71 15.51 -9.35
CA GLY A 15 -0.74 14.49 -8.92
C GLY A 15 0.69 15.01 -8.76
N LYS A 16 1.17 15.82 -9.73
CA LYS A 16 2.51 16.40 -9.65
C LYS A 16 2.66 17.31 -8.43
N TYR A 17 1.69 18.21 -8.20
CA TYR A 17 1.74 19.16 -7.10
C TYR A 17 1.73 18.47 -5.73
N GLU A 18 0.81 17.52 -5.54
CA GLU A 18 0.69 16.81 -4.26
C GLU A 18 1.89 15.93 -3.98
N PHE A 19 2.43 15.24 -5.00
CA PHE A 19 3.60 14.38 -4.86
C PHE A 19 4.89 15.19 -4.61
N ASP A 20 5.14 16.25 -5.39
CA ASP A 20 6.29 17.13 -5.16
C ASP A 20 6.27 17.67 -3.71
N LEU A 21 5.12 18.20 -3.26
CA LEU A 21 4.97 18.72 -1.90
C LEU A 21 5.20 17.63 -0.85
N GLY A 22 4.67 16.44 -1.05
CA GLY A 22 4.83 15.33 -0.13
C GLY A 22 6.29 14.89 -0.01
N PHE A 23 7.01 14.74 -1.10
CA PHE A 23 8.43 14.37 -1.09
C PHE A 23 9.29 15.49 -0.49
N ASP A 24 9.00 16.76 -0.78
CA ASP A 24 9.66 17.91 -0.14
C ASP A 24 9.46 17.95 1.38
N CYS A 25 8.32 17.44 1.87
CA CYS A 25 8.06 17.24 3.31
C CYS A 25 8.82 16.05 3.91
N GLY A 26 9.52 15.25 3.11
CA GLY A 26 10.36 14.13 3.56
C GLY A 26 9.65 12.78 3.63
N PHE A 27 8.50 12.62 3.00
CA PHE A 27 7.92 11.29 2.81
C PHE A 27 8.78 10.48 1.83
N ALA A 28 8.86 9.17 2.05
CA ALA A 28 9.53 8.24 1.14
C ALA A 28 8.53 7.57 0.18
N TYR A 29 7.30 7.41 0.63
CA TYR A 29 6.19 6.85 -0.14
C TYR A 29 5.01 7.80 -0.12
N LEU A 30 4.29 7.92 -1.26
CA LEU A 30 3.03 8.64 -1.36
C LEU A 30 1.99 7.81 -2.07
N THR A 31 0.72 7.91 -1.63
CA THR A 31 -0.37 7.14 -2.23
C THR A 31 -1.14 7.94 -3.27
N VAL A 32 -1.48 7.28 -4.37
CA VAL A 32 -2.41 7.76 -5.39
C VAL A 32 -3.52 6.73 -5.58
N MET A 33 -4.74 7.18 -5.82
CA MET A 33 -5.86 6.27 -6.06
C MET A 33 -5.73 5.58 -7.42
N GLY A 34 -5.83 4.25 -7.45
CA GLY A 34 -5.84 3.48 -8.69
C GLY A 34 -7.01 3.83 -9.62
N SER A 35 -8.08 4.41 -9.08
CA SER A 35 -9.23 4.92 -9.82
C SER A 35 -9.00 6.29 -10.49
N SER A 36 -7.88 6.97 -10.21
CA SER A 36 -7.52 8.26 -10.83
C SER A 36 -7.20 8.11 -12.32
N SER A 37 -7.16 9.22 -13.06
CA SER A 37 -6.81 9.20 -14.48
C SER A 37 -5.41 8.58 -14.72
N LEU A 38 -5.18 7.99 -15.89
CA LEU A 38 -3.83 7.52 -16.25
C LEU A 38 -2.81 8.65 -16.21
N GLY A 39 -3.19 9.85 -16.70
CA GLY A 39 -2.33 11.02 -16.64
C GLY A 39 -1.95 11.41 -15.20
N THR A 40 -2.87 11.27 -14.24
CA THR A 40 -2.54 11.48 -12.81
C THR A 40 -1.51 10.46 -12.32
N LEU A 41 -1.68 9.18 -12.65
CA LEU A 41 -0.72 8.13 -12.29
C LEU A 41 0.66 8.37 -12.93
N GLU A 42 0.69 8.78 -14.20
CA GLU A 42 1.94 9.09 -14.94
C GLU A 42 2.72 10.24 -14.30
N VAL A 43 2.04 11.34 -13.93
CA VAL A 43 2.72 12.49 -13.31
C VAL A 43 3.14 12.18 -11.87
N CYS A 44 2.40 11.36 -11.13
CA CYS A 44 2.81 10.86 -9.82
C CYS A 44 4.05 9.98 -9.91
N ALA A 45 4.10 9.05 -10.86
CA ALA A 45 5.25 8.19 -11.09
C ALA A 45 6.50 8.99 -11.48
N ALA A 46 6.34 10.00 -12.36
CA ALA A 46 7.44 10.88 -12.74
C ALA A 46 7.96 11.69 -11.55
N SER A 47 7.06 12.27 -10.75
CA SER A 47 7.45 13.00 -9.54
C SER A 47 8.18 12.10 -8.54
N ALA A 48 7.71 10.87 -8.33
CA ALA A 48 8.39 9.90 -7.47
C ALA A 48 9.82 9.62 -7.96
N ALA A 49 10.02 9.41 -9.26
CA ALA A 49 11.33 9.18 -9.84
C ALA A 49 12.25 10.40 -9.69
N ASP A 50 11.74 11.61 -9.94
CA ASP A 50 12.51 12.87 -9.85
C ASP A 50 13.01 13.14 -8.42
N HIS A 51 12.24 12.76 -7.40
CA HIS A 51 12.61 12.95 -5.98
C HIS A 51 13.30 11.73 -5.35
N GLY A 52 13.46 10.63 -6.07
CA GLY A 52 13.98 9.37 -5.51
C GLY A 52 13.06 8.79 -4.43
N GLY A 53 11.76 9.10 -4.52
CA GLY A 53 10.69 8.56 -3.69
C GLY A 53 9.95 7.43 -4.40
N GLU A 54 8.88 6.94 -3.80
CA GLU A 54 8.14 5.81 -4.30
C GLU A 54 6.63 6.07 -4.36
N MET A 55 6.01 5.62 -5.46
CA MET A 55 4.57 5.68 -5.64
C MET A 55 3.90 4.41 -5.13
N MET A 56 2.85 4.55 -4.33
CA MET A 56 1.94 3.47 -3.98
C MET A 56 0.57 3.72 -4.61
N ILE A 57 0.10 2.78 -5.42
CA ILE A 57 -1.22 2.81 -6.04
C ILE A 57 -2.21 2.10 -5.12
N ASP A 58 -3.13 2.86 -4.54
CA ASP A 58 -4.22 2.31 -3.71
C ASP A 58 -5.31 1.74 -4.61
N LEU A 59 -5.53 0.42 -4.50
CA LEU A 59 -6.50 -0.33 -5.31
C LEU A 59 -7.93 -0.35 -4.72
N LEU A 60 -8.22 0.52 -3.73
CA LEU A 60 -9.56 0.64 -3.16
C LEU A 60 -10.58 0.88 -4.28
N GLU A 61 -11.64 0.03 -4.33
CA GLU A 61 -12.72 0.08 -5.33
C GLU A 61 -12.24 -0.04 -6.81
N CYS A 62 -11.06 -0.63 -7.05
CA CYS A 62 -10.61 -0.98 -8.39
C CYS A 62 -11.06 -2.39 -8.76
N ASP A 63 -11.72 -2.53 -9.89
CA ASP A 63 -12.02 -3.83 -10.49
C ASP A 63 -10.82 -4.39 -11.29
N GLU A 64 -10.91 -5.64 -11.71
CA GLU A 64 -9.81 -6.31 -12.44
C GLU A 64 -9.47 -5.60 -13.75
N SER A 65 -10.45 -5.04 -14.46
CA SER A 65 -10.24 -4.34 -15.73
C SER A 65 -9.45 -3.06 -15.52
N ARG A 66 -9.72 -2.37 -14.40
CA ARG A 66 -8.97 -1.19 -14.01
C ARG A 66 -7.54 -1.55 -13.60
N ILE A 67 -7.35 -2.60 -12.82
CA ILE A 67 -6.03 -3.07 -12.39
C ILE A 67 -5.18 -3.46 -13.60
N GLU A 68 -5.74 -4.18 -14.57
CA GLU A 68 -5.06 -4.52 -15.83
C GLU A 68 -4.57 -3.26 -16.55
N LEU A 69 -5.45 -2.25 -16.69
CA LEU A 69 -5.14 -1.00 -17.37
C LEU A 69 -3.98 -0.22 -16.72
N ILE A 70 -3.90 -0.25 -15.38
CA ILE A 70 -2.89 0.49 -14.61
C ILE A 70 -1.67 -0.36 -14.21
N SER A 71 -1.56 -1.61 -14.66
CA SER A 71 -0.46 -2.51 -14.30
C SER A 71 0.91 -2.15 -14.93
N GLY A 72 0.95 -1.08 -15.70
CA GLY A 72 2.14 -0.63 -16.44
C GLY A 72 3.17 0.18 -15.65
N PHE A 73 3.05 0.26 -14.31
CA PHE A 73 4.00 0.98 -13.44
C PHE A 73 4.83 -0.01 -12.61
N PRO A 74 5.93 -0.58 -13.15
CA PRO A 74 6.65 -1.70 -12.52
C PRO A 74 7.34 -1.32 -11.20
N ASP A 75 7.67 -0.05 -11.01
CA ASP A 75 8.32 0.45 -9.79
C ASP A 75 7.33 0.83 -8.69
N ALA A 76 6.02 0.89 -9.00
CA ALA A 76 5.01 1.22 -8.02
C ALA A 76 4.68 0.04 -7.10
N VAL A 77 4.32 0.33 -5.85
CA VAL A 77 3.71 -0.64 -4.93
C VAL A 77 2.20 -0.62 -5.16
N TYR A 78 1.60 -1.77 -5.47
CA TYR A 78 0.14 -1.91 -5.62
C TYR A 78 -0.47 -2.36 -4.30
N CYS A 79 -1.25 -1.49 -3.68
CA CYS A 79 -1.85 -1.74 -2.37
C CYS A 79 -3.25 -2.35 -2.52
N LEU A 80 -3.39 -3.64 -2.24
CA LEU A 80 -4.70 -4.27 -2.09
C LEU A 80 -5.39 -3.65 -0.88
N HIS A 81 -6.55 -3.06 -1.09
CA HIS A 81 -7.24 -2.34 -0.04
C HIS A 81 -8.69 -2.79 0.08
N THR A 82 -9.00 -3.49 1.17
CA THR A 82 -10.38 -3.82 1.53
C THR A 82 -10.96 -2.71 2.40
N SER A 83 -12.06 -2.10 1.96
CA SER A 83 -12.74 -1.06 2.74
C SER A 83 -13.15 -1.61 4.12
N VAL A 84 -12.78 -0.91 5.18
CA VAL A 84 -13.21 -1.25 6.55
C VAL A 84 -14.72 -1.12 6.70
N ASP A 85 -15.33 -0.23 5.93
CA ASP A 85 -16.76 0.03 5.95
C ASP A 85 -17.58 -1.08 5.25
N SER A 86 -16.95 -1.90 4.43
CA SER A 86 -17.61 -3.02 3.73
C SER A 86 -18.03 -4.16 4.67
N GLY A 87 -17.50 -4.20 5.89
CA GLY A 87 -17.78 -5.27 6.87
C GLY A 87 -17.27 -6.65 6.44
N ALA A 88 -16.51 -6.76 5.37
CA ALA A 88 -16.00 -8.03 4.86
C ALA A 88 -15.00 -8.64 5.83
N THR A 89 -15.11 -9.94 6.07
CA THR A 89 -14.11 -10.70 6.82
C THR A 89 -12.93 -10.92 5.89
N ALA A 90 -11.82 -10.24 6.14
CA ALA A 90 -10.66 -10.33 5.27
C ALA A 90 -9.88 -11.62 5.50
N ASP A 91 -9.66 -12.39 4.42
CA ASP A 91 -8.54 -13.31 4.29
C ASP A 91 -7.44 -12.62 3.47
N PRO A 92 -6.58 -11.79 4.07
CA PRO A 92 -5.62 -11.01 3.32
C PRO A 92 -4.55 -11.87 2.66
N VAL A 93 -4.19 -13.02 3.23
CA VAL A 93 -3.22 -13.94 2.63
C VAL A 93 -3.79 -14.59 1.37
N GLY A 94 -5.04 -15.06 1.43
CA GLY A 94 -5.75 -15.58 0.27
C GLY A 94 -5.94 -14.53 -0.83
N GLN A 95 -6.25 -13.29 -0.46
CA GLN A 95 -6.35 -12.18 -1.41
C GLN A 95 -5.03 -11.93 -2.16
N VAL A 96 -3.91 -11.89 -1.44
CA VAL A 96 -2.58 -11.71 -2.08
C VAL A 96 -2.28 -12.86 -3.04
N ARG A 97 -2.56 -14.11 -2.66
CA ARG A 97 -2.36 -15.27 -3.55
C ARG A 97 -3.19 -15.17 -4.83
N ALA A 98 -4.47 -14.86 -4.68
CA ALA A 98 -5.37 -14.70 -5.82
C ALA A 98 -4.93 -13.56 -6.74
N PHE A 99 -4.53 -12.43 -6.15
CA PHE A 99 -4.03 -11.27 -6.89
C PHE A 99 -2.76 -11.60 -7.69
N LYS A 100 -1.76 -12.23 -7.06
CA LYS A 100 -0.52 -12.64 -7.73
C LYS A 100 -0.76 -13.64 -8.86
N ALA A 101 -1.69 -14.55 -8.69
CA ALA A 101 -2.08 -15.50 -9.74
C ALA A 101 -2.74 -14.79 -10.92
N ARG A 102 -3.53 -13.74 -10.67
CA ARG A 102 -4.26 -12.99 -11.70
C ARG A 102 -3.40 -11.94 -12.40
N PHE A 103 -2.48 -11.29 -11.66
CA PHE A 103 -1.62 -10.21 -12.13
C PHE A 103 -0.14 -10.50 -11.86
N PRO A 104 0.45 -11.53 -12.50
CA PRO A 104 1.83 -11.96 -12.23
C PRO A 104 2.90 -10.91 -12.61
N GLN A 105 2.53 -9.91 -13.42
CA GLN A 105 3.39 -8.78 -13.78
C GLN A 105 3.53 -7.77 -12.63
N ILE A 106 2.60 -7.75 -11.66
CA ILE A 106 2.67 -6.87 -10.49
C ILE A 106 3.43 -7.60 -9.39
N THR A 107 4.65 -7.17 -9.11
CA THR A 107 5.56 -7.84 -8.18
C THR A 107 5.68 -7.17 -6.83
N ARG A 108 5.41 -5.85 -6.75
CA ARG A 108 5.48 -5.06 -5.51
C ARG A 108 4.09 -4.87 -4.95
N ILE A 109 3.82 -5.50 -3.82
CA ILE A 109 2.48 -5.58 -3.24
C ILE A 109 2.45 -4.99 -1.84
N GLY A 110 1.54 -4.04 -1.64
CA GLY A 110 1.09 -3.60 -0.33
C GLY A 110 -0.30 -4.19 0.00
N ILE A 111 -0.67 -4.15 1.26
CA ILE A 111 -2.01 -4.54 1.68
C ILE A 111 -2.51 -3.67 2.84
N ALA A 112 -3.79 -3.30 2.77
CA ALA A 112 -4.48 -2.49 3.77
C ALA A 112 -5.91 -3.01 4.01
N GLY A 113 -6.49 -2.59 5.13
CA GLY A 113 -7.88 -2.91 5.47
C GLY A 113 -8.01 -4.09 6.43
N GLY A 114 -8.12 -3.81 7.73
CA GLY A 114 -8.44 -4.79 8.77
C GLY A 114 -7.35 -5.84 9.06
N ILE A 115 -6.10 -5.58 8.70
CA ILE A 115 -4.97 -6.49 8.93
C ILE A 115 -4.74 -6.71 10.42
N LYS A 116 -4.55 -7.98 10.83
CA LYS A 116 -4.29 -8.39 12.20
C LYS A 116 -2.85 -8.88 12.39
N PRO A 117 -2.30 -8.80 13.62
CA PRO A 117 -0.92 -9.20 13.88
C PRO A 117 -0.60 -10.67 13.53
N ASP A 118 -1.54 -11.59 13.73
CA ASP A 118 -1.41 -13.01 13.43
C ASP A 118 -1.35 -13.34 11.92
N GLN A 119 -1.70 -12.38 11.06
CA GLN A 119 -1.66 -12.52 9.60
C GLN A 119 -0.31 -12.08 8.99
N LEU A 120 0.51 -11.33 9.74
CA LEU A 120 1.73 -10.69 9.22
C LEU A 120 2.76 -11.70 8.70
N ALA A 121 2.99 -12.79 9.43
CA ALA A 121 3.93 -13.83 8.99
C ALA A 121 3.49 -14.48 7.67
N GLY A 122 2.18 -14.73 7.51
CA GLY A 122 1.62 -15.25 6.26
C GLY A 122 1.75 -14.26 5.10
N LEU A 123 1.53 -12.98 5.35
CA LEU A 123 1.69 -11.93 4.34
C LEU A 123 3.16 -11.77 3.92
N ALA A 124 4.08 -11.80 4.89
CA ALA A 124 5.52 -11.75 4.60
C ALA A 124 5.98 -12.97 3.77
N ALA A 125 5.48 -14.18 4.10
CA ALA A 125 5.76 -15.39 3.31
C ALA A 125 5.22 -15.32 1.87
N GLU A 126 4.15 -14.56 1.63
CA GLU A 126 3.64 -14.26 0.29
C GLU A 126 4.42 -13.13 -0.42
N GLY A 127 5.41 -12.53 0.22
CA GLY A 127 6.23 -11.47 -0.36
C GLY A 127 5.54 -10.09 -0.37
N VAL A 128 4.62 -9.85 0.55
CA VAL A 128 4.04 -8.51 0.75
C VAL A 128 5.13 -7.57 1.27
N GLU A 129 5.33 -6.47 0.58
CA GLU A 129 6.35 -5.47 0.92
C GLU A 129 5.88 -4.54 2.04
N ILE A 130 4.61 -4.13 2.01
CA ILE A 130 4.04 -3.17 2.98
C ILE A 130 2.69 -3.67 3.47
N ALA A 131 2.57 -3.89 4.79
CA ALA A 131 1.31 -4.18 5.46
C ALA A 131 0.86 -2.98 6.29
N ILE A 132 -0.29 -2.38 5.96
CA ILE A 132 -0.83 -1.19 6.63
C ILE A 132 -1.79 -1.62 7.72
N MET A 133 -1.43 -1.33 8.97
CA MET A 133 -2.22 -1.66 10.16
C MET A 133 -2.69 -0.40 10.86
N GLY A 134 -3.98 -0.22 10.98
CA GLY A 134 -4.59 0.89 11.70
C GLY A 134 -5.03 0.49 13.12
N SER A 135 -6.31 0.16 13.26
CA SER A 135 -6.97 -0.06 14.55
C SER A 135 -6.35 -1.18 15.41
N ALA A 136 -5.76 -2.19 14.81
CA ALA A 136 -5.06 -3.24 15.56
C ALA A 136 -3.89 -2.70 16.40
N ILE A 137 -3.31 -1.58 15.99
CA ILE A 137 -2.27 -0.88 16.75
C ILE A 137 -2.88 0.28 17.55
N THR A 138 -3.60 1.19 16.90
CA THR A 138 -4.04 2.46 17.51
C THR A 138 -5.10 2.28 18.61
N LYS A 139 -5.83 1.15 18.62
CA LYS A 139 -6.82 0.79 19.65
C LYS A 139 -6.30 -0.25 20.66
N ALA A 140 -5.02 -0.63 20.58
CA ALA A 140 -4.41 -1.54 21.55
C ALA A 140 -4.29 -0.86 22.92
N GLY A 141 -4.39 -1.66 24.00
CA GLY A 141 -4.21 -1.15 25.36
C GLY A 141 -2.79 -0.63 25.63
N ASP A 142 -1.79 -1.21 24.95
CA ASP A 142 -0.41 -0.72 24.90
C ASP A 142 0.01 -0.63 23.42
N ILE A 143 -0.02 0.59 22.89
CA ILE A 143 0.30 0.89 21.49
C ILE A 143 1.78 0.56 21.18
N ALA A 144 2.69 0.87 22.10
CA ALA A 144 4.12 0.63 21.89
C ALA A 144 4.41 -0.87 21.82
N ALA A 145 3.86 -1.67 22.74
CA ALA A 145 3.98 -3.12 22.71
C ALA A 145 3.37 -3.72 21.44
N ALA A 146 2.19 -3.23 20.99
CA ALA A 146 1.56 -3.66 19.75
C ALA A 146 2.43 -3.36 18.52
N CYS A 147 3.02 -2.16 18.43
CA CYS A 147 3.95 -1.80 17.36
C CYS A 147 5.17 -2.72 17.34
N HIS A 148 5.79 -2.98 18.50
CA HIS A 148 6.97 -3.83 18.58
C HIS A 148 6.65 -5.28 18.18
N ALA A 149 5.51 -5.81 18.62
CA ALA A 149 5.07 -7.17 18.25
C ALA A 149 4.84 -7.30 16.73
N CYS A 150 4.16 -6.31 16.12
CA CYS A 150 3.94 -6.29 14.68
C CYS A 150 5.26 -6.19 13.89
N ALA A 151 6.17 -5.30 14.30
CA ALA A 151 7.47 -5.16 13.67
C ALA A 151 8.30 -6.46 13.78
N ALA A 152 8.28 -7.14 14.92
CA ALA A 152 8.95 -8.42 15.09
C ALA A 152 8.38 -9.51 14.18
N ALA A 153 7.05 -9.58 14.04
CA ALA A 153 6.39 -10.55 13.15
C ALA A 153 6.76 -10.36 11.67
N CYS A 154 6.91 -9.11 11.20
CA CYS A 154 7.35 -8.83 9.83
C CYS A 154 8.79 -9.22 9.53
N HIS A 155 9.66 -9.36 10.56
CA HIS A 155 11.10 -9.63 10.38
C HIS A 155 11.46 -11.08 10.69
N SER A 156 10.49 -11.90 11.08
CA SER A 156 10.66 -13.32 11.46
C SER A 156 10.33 -14.30 10.34
N ALA A 157 9.94 -13.81 9.19
CA ALA A 157 9.55 -14.60 8.01
C ALA A 157 10.70 -14.75 7.01
#